data_b8adfa7aa32c8783d823189961aa90c7
#
_entry.id   b8adfa7aa32c8783d823189961aa90c7
#
_cell.length_a   1.000
_cell.length_b   1.000
_cell.length_c   1.000
_cell.angle_alpha   90.00
_cell.angle_beta   90.00
_cell.angle_gamma   90.00
#
_symmetry.space_group_name_H-M   'P 1'
#
loop_
_entity.id
_entity.type
_entity.pdbx_description
1 polymer ?
#
loop_
_entity_poly.entity_id
_entity_poly.type
_entity_poly.pdbx_seq_one_letter_code
_entity_poly.pdbx_strand_id
1 'polypeptide(L)'
;MITEMSKIIPRMLSDSVFDIVFLLLCSSFFMQGAPAGIGVNYGTVADNLPPPAQVAHFLLESTTIDRIRLFDADPDILKAFADTGIAITVTVPNDLIPQLAKLSNAQDWVRTNVEPYVPATDIVRILVGNEVLATANRLLLGNLVMSMRMLHAALANASLDGRIKVSTPHSLGILSSSSPPSSGKFRQGYDVHILRPLLNFLRETGSPFLVNPYPFFGFSKDTLDYALFRPNAGVMDENSKLVYTNMLDGQLDAVYSAMKVLGFTDIEIVIAETGWPSLCDSTQVGVDAKTAAEYNSNLIRHVSSGAGTPLMPKRTFETYIFALFNENLKPGPTCERNFGLFRPDMTPVYDAGILRPTARSSVPIDPIPAPSSVTPPTSPASMSPPKGTQWCLPKTGADPDALQRNIDYVCGLGMECRPIEEGGACFLPNTVRAHAAYAMNAYYQAMGGNTYDCDFKGTGAVTAIDPSYGKCTYHG
;
A
#
# COMPACT_ATOMS: atom_id res chain seq x y z
N MET A 1 -81.61 -19.76 8.72
CA MET A 1 -80.55 -19.17 9.57
C MET A 1 -79.22 -19.93 9.36
N ILE A 2 -78.91 -20.21 8.11
CA ILE A 2 -77.63 -20.82 7.68
C ILE A 2 -77.30 -20.23 6.28
N THR A 3 -76.95 -18.92 6.19
CA THR A 3 -76.55 -18.36 4.88
C THR A 3 -75.77 -17.06 4.99
N GLU A 4 -75.07 -16.80 6.12
CA GLU A 4 -74.28 -15.57 6.27
C GLU A 4 -72.86 -15.74 6.90
N MET A 5 -72.32 -16.95 6.89
CA MET A 5 -70.93 -17.16 7.41
C MET A 5 -69.86 -17.49 6.37
N SER A 6 -70.08 -17.15 5.09
CA SER A 6 -69.18 -17.56 4.00
C SER A 6 -68.47 -16.41 3.30
N LYS A 7 -68.36 -15.19 3.90
CA LYS A 7 -67.77 -14.04 3.22
C LYS A 7 -66.66 -13.30 3.97
N ILE A 8 -66.09 -13.83 5.08
CA ILE A 8 -65.13 -13.08 5.91
C ILE A 8 -63.71 -13.66 5.88
N ILE A 9 -63.42 -14.83 5.29
CA ILE A 9 -62.13 -15.49 5.40
C ILE A 9 -61.16 -15.31 4.21
N PRO A 10 -61.48 -14.78 3.01
CA PRO A 10 -60.45 -14.67 1.94
C PRO A 10 -59.67 -13.36 1.89
N ARG A 11 -59.94 -12.34 2.72
CA ARG A 11 -59.24 -11.04 2.59
C ARG A 11 -58.07 -10.81 3.51
N MET A 12 -57.91 -11.55 4.61
CA MET A 12 -56.80 -11.37 5.55
C MET A 12 -55.53 -12.15 5.20
N LEU A 13 -55.58 -13.15 4.31
CA LEU A 13 -54.39 -13.92 3.89
C LEU A 13 -53.70 -13.37 2.65
N SER A 14 -54.33 -12.43 1.92
CA SER A 14 -53.75 -11.80 0.72
C SER A 14 -52.82 -10.68 1.05
N ASP A 15 -53.08 -9.86 2.07
CA ASP A 15 -52.27 -8.69 2.36
C ASP A 15 -50.99 -9.05 3.08
N SER A 16 -50.98 -10.07 3.96
CA SER A 16 -49.77 -10.49 4.65
C SER A 16 -48.77 -11.25 3.75
N VAL A 17 -49.25 -11.92 2.69
CA VAL A 17 -48.34 -12.57 1.71
C VAL A 17 -47.75 -11.53 0.77
N PHE A 18 -48.48 -10.48 0.41
CA PHE A 18 -47.97 -9.37 -0.39
C PHE A 18 -46.95 -8.57 0.39
N ASP A 19 -47.16 -8.29 1.68
CA ASP A 19 -46.22 -7.60 2.54
C ASP A 19 -44.93 -8.41 2.80
N ILE A 20 -45.02 -9.72 2.98
CA ILE A 20 -43.86 -10.60 3.12
C ILE A 20 -43.08 -10.71 1.81
N VAL A 21 -43.74 -10.81 0.66
CA VAL A 21 -43.09 -10.84 -0.66
C VAL A 21 -42.46 -9.47 -0.99
N PHE A 22 -43.13 -8.36 -0.62
CA PHE A 22 -42.56 -7.01 -0.80
C PHE A 22 -41.40 -6.76 0.12
N LEU A 23 -41.45 -7.21 1.38
CA LEU A 23 -40.30 -7.17 2.31
C LEU A 23 -39.14 -8.06 1.84
N LEU A 24 -39.41 -9.24 1.29
CA LEU A 24 -38.36 -10.12 0.72
C LEU A 24 -37.81 -9.58 -0.60
N LEU A 25 -38.63 -8.92 -1.43
CA LEU A 25 -38.13 -8.24 -2.63
C LEU A 25 -37.38 -6.95 -2.31
N CYS A 26 -37.76 -6.18 -1.32
CA CYS A 26 -36.98 -5.04 -0.83
C CYS A 26 -35.66 -5.48 -0.17
N SER A 27 -35.64 -6.60 0.55
CA SER A 27 -34.39 -7.12 1.13
C SER A 27 -33.43 -7.69 0.07
N SER A 28 -33.91 -8.15 -1.08
CA SER A 28 -33.02 -8.59 -2.18
C SER A 28 -32.48 -7.45 -3.05
N PHE A 29 -33.07 -6.25 -2.98
CA PHE A 29 -32.52 -5.08 -3.66
C PHE A 29 -31.42 -4.35 -2.87
N PHE A 30 -31.22 -4.66 -1.58
CA PHE A 30 -30.21 -4.01 -0.73
C PHE A 30 -28.90 -4.80 -0.60
N MET A 31 -28.67 -5.86 -1.38
CA MET A 31 -27.39 -6.59 -1.41
C MET A 31 -26.54 -6.30 -2.67
N GLN A 32 -26.74 -5.19 -3.34
CA GLN A 32 -25.66 -4.62 -4.14
C GLN A 32 -24.76 -3.91 -3.14
N GLY A 33 -23.59 -4.49 -2.86
CA GLY A 33 -22.57 -3.85 -2.04
C GLY A 33 -22.39 -2.41 -2.50
N ALA A 34 -22.33 -1.48 -1.55
CA ALA A 34 -22.02 -0.09 -1.87
C ALA A 34 -20.77 -0.06 -2.76
N PRO A 35 -20.71 0.80 -3.78
CA PRO A 35 -19.53 0.89 -4.62
C PRO A 35 -18.30 1.08 -3.71
N ALA A 36 -17.21 0.38 -4.03
CA ALA A 36 -15.97 0.50 -3.25
C ALA A 36 -15.57 1.99 -3.22
N GLY A 37 -15.51 2.57 -2.03
CA GLY A 37 -15.12 3.96 -1.86
C GLY A 37 -13.69 4.18 -2.33
N ILE A 38 -13.45 5.32 -2.97
CA ILE A 38 -12.11 5.74 -3.40
C ILE A 38 -11.58 6.74 -2.38
N GLY A 39 -10.51 6.34 -1.71
CA GLY A 39 -9.77 7.17 -0.77
C GLY A 39 -8.45 7.66 -1.31
N VAL A 40 -7.81 8.50 -0.52
CA VAL A 40 -6.44 8.97 -0.77
C VAL A 40 -5.62 8.92 0.49
N ASN A 41 -4.32 8.73 0.34
CA ASN A 41 -3.37 8.90 1.41
C ASN A 41 -3.04 10.39 1.54
N TYR A 42 -3.32 10.96 2.70
CA TYR A 42 -3.00 12.35 3.01
C TYR A 42 -1.71 12.37 3.86
N GLY A 43 -0.57 12.42 3.17
CA GLY A 43 0.74 12.59 3.78
C GLY A 43 1.03 14.06 4.07
N THR A 44 1.88 14.31 5.06
CA THR A 44 2.21 15.66 5.57
C THR A 44 3.71 15.93 5.62
N VAL A 45 4.53 15.16 4.90
CA VAL A 45 5.99 15.36 4.84
C VAL A 45 6.33 16.47 3.84
N ALA A 46 5.84 17.68 4.15
CA ALA A 46 6.00 18.86 3.33
C ALA A 46 5.89 20.12 4.19
N ASP A 47 6.44 21.24 3.73
CA ASP A 47 6.37 22.55 4.40
C ASP A 47 5.51 23.59 3.63
N ASN A 48 4.87 23.15 2.56
CA ASN A 48 4.11 24.00 1.65
C ASN A 48 2.66 23.56 1.43
N LEU A 49 2.14 22.65 2.27
CA LEU A 49 0.77 22.15 2.14
C LEU A 49 -0.27 23.23 2.55
N PRO A 50 -1.46 23.18 1.96
CA PRO A 50 -2.56 24.06 2.37
C PRO A 50 -3.03 23.71 3.79
N PRO A 51 -3.63 24.68 4.51
CA PRO A 51 -4.22 24.42 5.82
C PRO A 51 -5.27 23.29 5.77
N PRO A 52 -5.34 22.40 6.79
CA PRO A 52 -6.25 21.25 6.79
C PRO A 52 -7.72 21.58 6.51
N ALA A 53 -8.22 22.74 6.99
CA ALA A 53 -9.59 23.17 6.74
C ALA A 53 -9.85 23.47 5.25
N GLN A 54 -8.86 23.98 4.51
CA GLN A 54 -8.98 24.18 3.07
C GLN A 54 -8.96 22.84 2.34
N VAL A 55 -8.15 21.88 2.79
CA VAL A 55 -8.11 20.53 2.22
C VAL A 55 -9.45 19.83 2.40
N ALA A 56 -10.03 19.87 3.60
CA ALA A 56 -11.33 19.28 3.90
C ALA A 56 -12.43 19.87 2.99
N HIS A 57 -12.48 21.19 2.88
CA HIS A 57 -13.42 21.88 2.00
C HIS A 57 -13.22 21.51 0.53
N PHE A 58 -11.97 21.49 0.06
CA PHE A 58 -11.64 21.11 -1.32
C PHE A 58 -12.07 19.66 -1.64
N LEU A 59 -11.78 18.70 -0.75
CA LEU A 59 -12.19 17.32 -0.97
C LEU A 59 -13.72 17.19 -1.03
N LEU A 60 -14.43 17.85 -0.12
CA LEU A 60 -15.88 17.80 -0.05
C LEU A 60 -16.56 18.42 -1.26
N GLU A 61 -16.11 19.60 -1.71
CA GLU A 61 -16.78 20.36 -2.76
C GLU A 61 -16.34 19.97 -4.17
N SER A 62 -15.04 19.68 -4.34
CA SER A 62 -14.43 19.58 -5.66
C SER A 62 -14.16 18.14 -6.12
N THR A 63 -14.20 17.15 -5.21
CA THR A 63 -13.80 15.78 -5.55
C THR A 63 -14.87 14.75 -5.21
N THR A 64 -14.70 13.54 -5.73
CA THR A 64 -15.51 12.37 -5.39
C THR A 64 -14.87 11.50 -4.30
N ILE A 65 -13.78 11.97 -3.69
CA ILE A 65 -13.08 11.29 -2.60
C ILE A 65 -13.98 11.28 -1.35
N ASP A 66 -14.24 10.10 -0.80
CA ASP A 66 -15.12 9.90 0.35
C ASP A 66 -14.38 9.41 1.60
N ARG A 67 -13.06 9.21 1.51
CA ARG A 67 -12.23 8.77 2.62
C ARG A 67 -10.78 9.20 2.49
N ILE A 68 -10.11 9.37 3.63
CA ILE A 68 -8.67 9.66 3.69
C ILE A 68 -7.98 8.70 4.65
N ARG A 69 -6.70 8.46 4.38
CA ARG A 69 -5.81 7.77 5.30
C ARG A 69 -4.66 8.69 5.69
N LEU A 70 -4.49 8.88 6.99
CA LEU A 70 -3.39 9.64 7.61
C LEU A 70 -2.27 8.70 8.05
N PHE A 71 -1.05 9.22 8.16
CA PHE A 71 0.12 8.49 8.69
C PHE A 71 0.38 8.74 10.17
N ASP A 72 -0.51 9.53 10.78
CA ASP A 72 -0.56 9.87 12.20
C ASP A 72 -2.02 10.10 12.65
N ALA A 73 -2.22 10.82 13.76
CA ALA A 73 -3.51 11.29 14.23
C ALA A 73 -3.44 12.81 14.52
N ASP A 74 -3.06 13.57 13.50
CA ASP A 74 -2.90 15.02 13.61
C ASP A 74 -4.21 15.70 14.07
N PRO A 75 -4.20 16.41 15.21
CA PRO A 75 -5.41 17.00 15.79
C PRO A 75 -6.03 18.08 14.92
N ASP A 76 -5.25 18.81 14.13
CA ASP A 76 -5.77 19.89 13.30
C ASP A 76 -6.42 19.34 12.04
N ILE A 77 -5.90 18.23 11.49
CA ILE A 77 -6.56 17.49 10.41
C ILE A 77 -7.88 16.89 10.94
N LEU A 78 -7.84 16.20 12.09
CA LEU A 78 -9.05 15.57 12.65
C LEU A 78 -10.16 16.58 12.92
N LYS A 79 -9.83 17.78 13.45
CA LYS A 79 -10.80 18.87 13.63
C LYS A 79 -11.33 19.42 12.31
N ALA A 80 -10.46 19.57 11.31
CA ALA A 80 -10.84 20.12 10.01
C ALA A 80 -11.84 19.25 9.25
N PHE A 81 -11.82 17.95 9.50
CA PHE A 81 -12.73 16.99 8.85
C PHE A 81 -14.01 16.69 9.68
N ALA A 82 -14.25 17.42 10.78
CA ALA A 82 -15.49 17.29 11.54
C ALA A 82 -16.70 17.62 10.65
N ASP A 83 -17.77 16.82 10.77
CA ASP A 83 -19.04 16.97 10.07
C ASP A 83 -18.96 16.98 8.52
N THR A 84 -17.85 16.54 7.94
CA THR A 84 -17.67 16.42 6.48
C THR A 84 -18.28 15.15 5.91
N GLY A 85 -18.49 14.11 6.73
CA GLY A 85 -18.87 12.77 6.26
C GLY A 85 -17.76 12.01 5.52
N ILE A 86 -16.55 12.57 5.43
CA ILE A 86 -15.37 11.88 4.87
C ILE A 86 -14.82 10.93 5.93
N ALA A 87 -14.75 9.64 5.60
CA ALA A 87 -14.24 8.61 6.50
C ALA A 87 -12.72 8.73 6.70
N ILE A 88 -12.27 8.64 7.95
CA ILE A 88 -10.85 8.80 8.29
C ILE A 88 -10.26 7.52 8.85
N THR A 89 -9.14 7.10 8.28
CA THR A 89 -8.25 6.10 8.84
C THR A 89 -7.02 6.81 9.43
N VAL A 90 -6.81 6.69 10.74
CA VAL A 90 -5.63 7.23 11.43
C VAL A 90 -4.56 6.17 11.62
N THR A 91 -3.31 6.57 11.80
CA THR A 91 -2.19 5.64 11.99
C THR A 91 -1.44 5.95 13.29
N VAL A 92 -1.15 4.92 14.07
CA VAL A 92 -0.17 4.97 15.16
C VAL A 92 1.23 4.91 14.55
N PRO A 93 2.13 5.85 14.82
CA PRO A 93 3.51 5.78 14.38
C PRO A 93 4.24 4.49 14.85
N ASN A 94 5.17 3.98 14.04
CA ASN A 94 5.86 2.72 14.32
C ASN A 94 6.58 2.69 15.68
N ASP A 95 7.17 3.80 16.09
CA ASP A 95 7.92 3.94 17.35
C ASP A 95 7.04 3.82 18.60
N LEU A 96 5.73 4.07 18.49
CA LEU A 96 4.78 3.94 19.59
C LEU A 96 4.28 2.49 19.79
N ILE A 97 4.49 1.59 18.83
CA ILE A 97 3.99 0.20 18.91
C ILE A 97 4.37 -0.50 20.22
N PRO A 98 5.65 -0.49 20.68
CA PRO A 98 6.00 -1.22 21.90
C PRO A 98 5.31 -0.66 23.15
N GLN A 99 5.01 0.64 23.17
CA GLN A 99 4.36 1.29 24.30
C GLN A 99 2.88 0.89 24.38
N LEU A 100 2.21 0.77 23.22
CA LEU A 100 0.80 0.40 23.11
C LEU A 100 0.50 -1.09 23.40
N ALA A 101 1.52 -1.91 23.60
CA ALA A 101 1.35 -3.28 24.09
C ALA A 101 0.84 -3.35 25.54
N LYS A 102 0.72 -2.20 26.23
CA LYS A 102 0.09 -2.07 27.56
C LYS A 102 -1.27 -1.41 27.43
N LEU A 103 -2.30 -2.01 28.05
CA LEU A 103 -3.68 -1.52 27.96
C LEU A 103 -3.84 -0.07 28.43
N SER A 104 -3.18 0.32 29.52
CA SER A 104 -3.23 1.71 30.02
C SER A 104 -2.77 2.72 28.97
N ASN A 105 -1.67 2.42 28.27
CA ASN A 105 -1.13 3.30 27.24
C ASN A 105 -2.04 3.35 26.00
N ALA A 106 -2.63 2.21 25.64
CA ALA A 106 -3.62 2.14 24.56
C ALA A 106 -4.88 2.95 24.89
N GLN A 107 -5.36 2.89 26.14
CA GLN A 107 -6.48 3.70 26.64
C GLN A 107 -6.14 5.18 26.61
N ASP A 108 -4.94 5.57 27.06
CA ASP A 108 -4.47 6.95 27.00
C ASP A 108 -4.38 7.47 25.56
N TRP A 109 -3.90 6.62 24.65
CA TRP A 109 -3.82 6.98 23.23
C TRP A 109 -5.21 7.19 22.62
N VAL A 110 -6.17 6.30 22.87
CA VAL A 110 -7.57 6.41 22.39
C VAL A 110 -8.21 7.67 22.97
N ARG A 111 -8.07 7.91 24.28
CA ARG A 111 -8.61 9.08 24.97
C ARG A 111 -8.06 10.39 24.39
N THR A 112 -6.81 10.41 23.94
CA THR A 112 -6.17 11.63 23.43
C THR A 112 -6.42 11.84 21.94
N ASN A 113 -6.39 10.76 21.14
CA ASN A 113 -6.33 10.86 19.69
C ASN A 113 -7.64 10.46 18.98
N VAL A 114 -8.64 9.93 19.70
CA VAL A 114 -9.89 9.45 19.10
C VAL A 114 -11.11 10.09 19.78
N GLU A 115 -11.27 9.90 21.08
CA GLU A 115 -12.48 10.32 21.81
C GLU A 115 -12.85 11.79 21.64
N PRO A 116 -11.89 12.77 21.60
CA PRO A 116 -12.22 14.18 21.46
C PRO A 116 -12.83 14.56 20.11
N TYR A 117 -12.69 13.71 19.11
CA TYR A 117 -13.09 13.99 17.72
C TYR A 117 -14.38 13.28 17.32
N VAL A 118 -14.69 12.15 17.93
CA VAL A 118 -15.91 11.41 17.61
C VAL A 118 -17.11 11.92 18.41
N PRO A 119 -18.33 11.96 17.87
CA PRO A 119 -18.73 11.47 16.57
C PRO A 119 -18.57 12.45 15.38
N ALA A 120 -18.16 13.71 15.62
CA ALA A 120 -18.12 14.75 14.59
C ALA A 120 -17.16 14.39 13.45
N THR A 121 -16.02 13.79 13.77
CA THR A 121 -15.07 13.25 12.80
C THR A 121 -15.34 11.74 12.61
N ASP A 122 -15.53 11.32 11.37
CA ASP A 122 -15.84 9.92 11.04
C ASP A 122 -14.59 9.05 11.03
N ILE A 123 -13.99 8.82 12.22
CA ILE A 123 -12.86 7.88 12.36
C ILE A 123 -13.40 6.46 12.26
N VAL A 124 -13.01 5.75 11.21
CA VAL A 124 -13.48 4.38 10.91
C VAL A 124 -12.43 3.31 11.21
N ARG A 125 -11.14 3.69 11.27
CA ARG A 125 -10.05 2.71 11.45
C ARG A 125 -8.83 3.33 12.11
N ILE A 126 -8.17 2.53 12.94
CA ILE A 126 -6.83 2.81 13.49
C ILE A 126 -5.86 1.79 12.90
N LEU A 127 -4.81 2.26 12.26
CA LEU A 127 -3.70 1.42 11.79
C LEU A 127 -2.58 1.43 12.83
N VAL A 128 -2.07 0.27 13.17
CA VAL A 128 -0.95 0.11 14.10
C VAL A 128 0.33 0.02 13.30
N GLY A 129 0.99 1.14 13.14
CA GLY A 129 2.16 1.31 12.31
C GLY A 129 1.88 1.29 10.80
N ASN A 130 2.95 1.46 10.04
CA ASN A 130 2.97 1.34 8.59
C ASN A 130 4.11 0.41 8.17
N GLU A 131 3.79 -0.64 7.40
CA GLU A 131 4.74 -1.61 6.85
C GLU A 131 5.73 -2.19 7.87
N VAL A 132 5.23 -2.46 9.08
CA VAL A 132 6.04 -2.86 10.23
C VAL A 132 6.91 -4.10 9.93
N LEU A 133 6.38 -5.06 9.15
CA LEU A 133 7.12 -6.28 8.81
C LEU A 133 8.32 -6.01 7.90
N ALA A 134 8.26 -4.94 7.09
CA ALA A 134 9.38 -4.52 6.23
C ALA A 134 10.54 -3.89 7.02
N THR A 135 10.29 -3.42 8.26
CA THR A 135 11.34 -2.82 9.08
C THR A 135 12.35 -3.83 9.62
N ALA A 136 12.00 -5.12 9.65
CA ALA A 136 12.74 -6.20 10.30
C ALA A 136 13.09 -5.93 11.79
N ASN A 137 12.50 -4.90 12.40
CA ASN A 137 12.76 -4.54 13.79
C ASN A 137 12.03 -5.50 14.74
N ARG A 138 12.79 -6.35 15.44
CA ARG A 138 12.26 -7.39 16.34
C ARG A 138 11.37 -6.84 17.44
N LEU A 139 11.67 -5.65 17.97
CA LEU A 139 10.87 -5.02 19.01
C LEU A 139 9.50 -4.62 18.48
N LEU A 140 9.44 -4.04 17.28
CA LEU A 140 8.17 -3.69 16.62
C LEU A 140 7.38 -4.95 16.28
N LEU A 141 8.04 -5.94 15.66
CA LEU A 141 7.42 -7.19 15.24
C LEU A 141 6.82 -7.96 16.41
N GLY A 142 7.57 -8.05 17.53
CA GLY A 142 7.13 -8.78 18.75
C GLY A 142 5.95 -8.13 19.47
N ASN A 143 5.76 -6.81 19.30
CA ASN A 143 4.70 -6.06 19.97
C ASN A 143 3.49 -5.77 19.09
N LEU A 144 3.59 -5.94 17.76
CA LEU A 144 2.57 -5.50 16.79
C LEU A 144 1.16 -6.04 17.13
N VAL A 145 1.01 -7.37 17.19
CA VAL A 145 -0.30 -7.98 17.41
C VAL A 145 -0.83 -7.70 18.83
N MET A 146 0.07 -7.61 19.82
CA MET A 146 -0.32 -7.26 21.19
C MET A 146 -0.85 -5.82 21.22
N SER A 147 -0.18 -4.87 20.57
CA SER A 147 -0.62 -3.46 20.50
C SER A 147 -1.97 -3.33 19.79
N MET A 148 -2.20 -4.10 18.72
CA MET A 148 -3.50 -4.17 18.05
C MET A 148 -4.60 -4.66 19.01
N ARG A 149 -4.33 -5.70 19.78
CA ARG A 149 -5.28 -6.22 20.79
C ARG A 149 -5.56 -5.22 21.91
N MET A 150 -4.53 -4.51 22.39
CA MET A 150 -4.69 -3.50 23.45
C MET A 150 -5.47 -2.27 22.95
N LEU A 151 -5.24 -1.83 21.72
CA LEU A 151 -6.02 -0.75 21.11
C LEU A 151 -7.49 -1.15 20.90
N HIS A 152 -7.74 -2.36 20.42
CA HIS A 152 -9.12 -2.87 20.30
C HIS A 152 -9.81 -2.95 21.67
N ALA A 153 -9.12 -3.43 22.71
CA ALA A 153 -9.65 -3.46 24.06
C ALA A 153 -9.91 -2.03 24.63
N ALA A 154 -9.05 -1.07 24.30
CA ALA A 154 -9.25 0.34 24.65
C ALA A 154 -10.48 0.92 23.96
N LEU A 155 -10.68 0.65 22.69
CA LEU A 155 -11.89 1.04 21.95
C LEU A 155 -13.15 0.38 22.53
N ALA A 156 -13.09 -0.89 22.91
CA ALA A 156 -14.22 -1.58 23.56
C ALA A 156 -14.58 -0.94 24.90
N ASN A 157 -13.56 -0.55 25.71
CA ASN A 157 -13.80 0.17 26.96
C ASN A 157 -14.46 1.56 26.73
N ALA A 158 -14.19 2.19 25.58
CA ALA A 158 -14.82 3.44 25.16
C ALA A 158 -16.15 3.21 24.38
N SER A 159 -16.60 1.96 24.20
CA SER A 159 -17.77 1.59 23.37
C SER A 159 -17.65 2.04 21.90
N LEU A 160 -16.44 2.02 21.35
CA LEU A 160 -16.11 2.44 19.99
C LEU A 160 -15.69 1.29 19.06
N ASP A 161 -15.49 0.06 19.56
CA ASP A 161 -15.00 -1.12 18.81
C ASP A 161 -15.98 -1.62 17.74
N GLY A 162 -17.27 -1.35 17.91
CA GLY A 162 -18.28 -1.61 16.88
C GLY A 162 -18.12 -0.73 15.64
N ARG A 163 -17.65 0.51 15.83
CA ARG A 163 -17.50 1.54 14.79
C ARG A 163 -16.09 1.64 14.23
N ILE A 164 -15.07 1.58 15.09
CA ILE A 164 -13.67 1.79 14.72
C ILE A 164 -12.93 0.46 14.69
N LYS A 165 -12.39 0.09 13.53
CA LYS A 165 -11.64 -1.15 13.34
C LYS A 165 -10.15 -0.93 13.57
N VAL A 166 -9.43 -1.97 14.02
CA VAL A 166 -7.98 -1.94 14.21
C VAL A 166 -7.31 -2.88 13.22
N SER A 167 -6.32 -2.38 12.49
CA SER A 167 -5.55 -3.18 11.53
C SER A 167 -4.12 -2.64 11.39
N THR A 168 -3.37 -3.14 10.40
CA THR A 168 -2.02 -2.68 10.04
C THR A 168 -1.76 -2.96 8.57
N PRO A 169 -1.16 -2.02 7.80
CA PRO A 169 -0.88 -2.23 6.39
C PRO A 169 0.48 -2.90 6.19
N HIS A 170 0.57 -3.65 5.11
CA HIS A 170 1.76 -4.40 4.73
C HIS A 170 2.20 -4.10 3.30
N SER A 171 3.50 -3.94 3.08
CA SER A 171 4.05 -4.03 1.72
C SER A 171 3.97 -5.48 1.20
N LEU A 172 4.09 -5.66 -0.11
CA LEU A 172 4.18 -7.01 -0.70
C LEU A 172 5.45 -7.76 -0.29
N GLY A 173 6.40 -7.08 0.34
CA GLY A 173 7.59 -7.68 0.94
C GLY A 173 7.32 -8.75 2.02
N ILE A 174 6.06 -8.88 2.48
CA ILE A 174 5.65 -10.00 3.35
C ILE A 174 5.56 -11.34 2.62
N LEU A 175 5.55 -11.35 1.30
CA LEU A 175 5.49 -12.56 0.48
C LEU A 175 6.88 -13.12 0.19
N SER A 176 7.03 -14.43 0.25
CA SER A 176 8.21 -15.17 -0.22
C SER A 176 8.04 -15.67 -1.67
N SER A 177 6.80 -15.79 -2.12
CA SER A 177 6.44 -16.13 -3.50
C SER A 177 5.18 -15.36 -3.88
N SER A 178 5.12 -14.83 -5.11
CA SER A 178 3.99 -14.06 -5.63
C SER A 178 3.73 -14.33 -7.12
N SER A 179 4.59 -15.09 -7.78
CA SER A 179 4.45 -15.43 -9.19
C SER A 179 4.67 -16.93 -9.42
N PRO A 180 3.67 -17.62 -10.03
CA PRO A 180 2.36 -17.12 -10.39
C PRO A 180 1.50 -16.78 -9.15
N PRO A 181 0.44 -15.99 -9.26
CA PRO A 181 -0.37 -15.54 -8.10
C PRO A 181 -0.88 -16.66 -7.21
N SER A 182 -1.28 -17.80 -7.78
CA SER A 182 -1.71 -18.99 -7.01
C SER A 182 -0.61 -19.62 -6.16
N SER A 183 0.66 -19.31 -6.40
CA SER A 183 1.81 -19.76 -5.59
C SER A 183 2.10 -18.85 -4.39
N GLY A 184 1.31 -17.79 -4.21
CA GLY A 184 1.49 -16.81 -3.15
C GLY A 184 1.67 -17.45 -1.78
N LYS A 185 2.74 -17.06 -1.08
CA LYS A 185 3.09 -17.55 0.25
C LYS A 185 3.72 -16.43 1.08
N PHE A 186 3.37 -16.35 2.34
CA PHE A 186 4.06 -15.47 3.27
C PHE A 186 5.48 -15.95 3.56
N ARG A 187 6.35 -15.03 3.96
CA ARG A 187 7.72 -15.37 4.35
C ARG A 187 7.72 -16.29 5.56
N GLN A 188 8.55 -17.30 5.50
CA GLN A 188 8.75 -18.25 6.60
C GLN A 188 9.17 -17.52 7.88
N GLY A 189 8.57 -17.92 8.99
CA GLY A 189 8.75 -17.25 10.28
C GLY A 189 7.73 -16.12 10.50
N TYR A 190 7.48 -15.24 9.53
CA TYR A 190 6.40 -14.26 9.63
C TYR A 190 5.02 -14.91 9.53
N ASP A 191 4.88 -15.94 8.71
CA ASP A 191 3.65 -16.67 8.46
C ASP A 191 3.00 -17.21 9.75
N VAL A 192 3.76 -17.96 10.54
CA VAL A 192 3.24 -18.64 11.75
C VAL A 192 3.29 -17.74 12.99
N HIS A 193 4.37 -16.95 13.14
CA HIS A 193 4.61 -16.21 14.37
C HIS A 193 3.94 -14.86 14.44
N ILE A 194 3.68 -14.22 13.28
CA ILE A 194 3.11 -12.86 13.22
C ILE A 194 1.80 -12.86 12.44
N LEU A 195 1.81 -13.33 11.18
CA LEU A 195 0.66 -13.17 10.28
C LEU A 195 -0.51 -14.07 10.66
N ARG A 196 -0.28 -15.31 11.11
CA ARG A 196 -1.38 -16.16 11.61
C ARG A 196 -2.07 -15.57 12.86
N PRO A 197 -1.35 -15.14 13.93
CA PRO A 197 -1.97 -14.42 15.05
C PRO A 197 -2.67 -13.12 14.64
N LEU A 198 -2.10 -12.37 13.71
CA LEU A 198 -2.69 -11.16 13.16
C LEU A 198 -3.99 -11.46 12.41
N LEU A 199 -3.99 -12.42 11.50
CA LEU A 199 -5.18 -12.83 10.74
C LEU A 199 -6.29 -13.38 11.66
N ASN A 200 -5.94 -14.11 12.71
CA ASN A 200 -6.91 -14.51 13.74
C ASN A 200 -7.55 -13.30 14.41
N PHE A 201 -6.74 -12.32 14.83
CA PHE A 201 -7.24 -11.09 15.41
C PHE A 201 -8.17 -10.34 14.45
N LEU A 202 -7.79 -10.19 13.18
CA LEU A 202 -8.64 -9.51 12.17
C LEU A 202 -9.97 -10.23 11.98
N ARG A 203 -9.96 -11.57 11.93
CA ARG A 203 -11.19 -12.38 11.84
C ARG A 203 -12.07 -12.22 13.08
N GLU A 204 -11.49 -12.27 14.27
CA GLU A 204 -12.19 -12.12 15.55
C GLU A 204 -12.88 -10.77 15.69
N THR A 205 -12.27 -9.70 15.17
CA THR A 205 -12.75 -8.32 15.30
C THR A 205 -13.52 -7.81 14.07
N GLY A 206 -13.61 -8.62 13.02
CA GLY A 206 -14.19 -8.20 11.74
C GLY A 206 -13.42 -7.03 11.12
N SER A 207 -12.09 -7.00 11.30
CA SER A 207 -11.20 -6.00 10.73
C SER A 207 -10.58 -6.50 9.42
N PRO A 208 -10.34 -5.64 8.41
CA PRO A 208 -9.76 -6.05 7.14
C PRO A 208 -8.25 -6.27 7.23
N PHE A 209 -7.71 -7.06 6.30
CA PHE A 209 -6.28 -7.15 6.01
C PHE A 209 -5.88 -6.03 5.04
N LEU A 210 -4.91 -5.21 5.41
CA LEU A 210 -4.48 -4.09 4.59
C LEU A 210 -3.15 -4.39 3.89
N VAL A 211 -3.07 -4.01 2.62
CA VAL A 211 -1.88 -4.23 1.80
C VAL A 211 -1.61 -3.03 0.90
N ASN A 212 -0.33 -2.77 0.62
CA ASN A 212 0.16 -1.70 -0.25
C ASN A 212 0.70 -2.32 -1.56
N PRO A 213 -0.17 -2.70 -2.52
CA PRO A 213 0.28 -3.23 -3.80
C PRO A 213 0.67 -2.08 -4.73
N TYR A 214 1.89 -2.11 -5.24
CA TYR A 214 2.39 -1.13 -6.19
C TYR A 214 2.86 -1.81 -7.48
N PRO A 215 2.03 -1.86 -8.53
CA PRO A 215 2.50 -2.25 -9.87
C PRO A 215 3.70 -1.42 -10.34
N PHE A 216 3.81 -0.17 -9.89
CA PHE A 216 4.95 0.71 -10.17
C PHE A 216 6.30 0.10 -9.77
N PHE A 217 6.39 -0.59 -8.63
CA PHE A 217 7.64 -1.22 -8.22
C PHE A 217 7.86 -2.62 -8.82
N GLY A 218 6.86 -3.19 -9.47
CA GLY A 218 6.91 -4.53 -10.03
C GLY A 218 7.06 -4.59 -11.56
N PHE A 219 6.94 -3.45 -12.26
CA PHE A 219 6.95 -3.47 -13.72
C PHE A 219 8.37 -3.45 -14.32
N SER A 220 8.47 -3.99 -15.52
CA SER A 220 9.58 -3.80 -16.45
C SER A 220 9.08 -3.11 -17.71
N LYS A 221 10.00 -2.74 -18.61
CA LYS A 221 9.62 -2.15 -19.90
C LYS A 221 8.63 -3.04 -20.68
N ASP A 222 8.79 -4.36 -20.61
CA ASP A 222 7.96 -5.32 -21.34
C ASP A 222 6.61 -5.59 -20.65
N THR A 223 6.46 -5.23 -19.38
CA THR A 223 5.24 -5.41 -18.59
C THR A 223 4.53 -4.09 -18.28
N LEU A 224 4.91 -2.99 -18.91
CA LEU A 224 4.32 -1.68 -18.65
C LEU A 224 2.81 -1.65 -18.95
N ASP A 225 2.37 -2.23 -20.08
CA ASP A 225 0.96 -2.28 -20.44
C ASP A 225 0.15 -3.11 -19.43
N TYR A 226 0.73 -4.20 -18.91
CA TYR A 226 0.15 -5.02 -17.87
C TYR A 226 0.05 -4.26 -16.53
N ALA A 227 1.06 -3.47 -16.18
CA ALA A 227 1.03 -2.63 -14.97
C ALA A 227 0.01 -1.49 -15.05
N LEU A 228 -0.21 -0.93 -16.26
CA LEU A 228 -1.09 0.22 -16.50
C LEU A 228 -2.53 -0.17 -16.87
N PHE A 229 -2.92 -1.43 -16.76
CA PHE A 229 -4.24 -1.93 -17.17
C PHE A 229 -4.55 -1.71 -18.66
N ARG A 230 -3.55 -1.54 -19.52
CA ARG A 230 -3.73 -1.42 -20.97
C ARG A 230 -4.08 -2.79 -21.57
N PRO A 231 -4.70 -2.82 -22.78
CA PRO A 231 -4.90 -4.07 -23.50
C PRO A 231 -3.57 -4.81 -23.69
N ASN A 232 -3.52 -6.06 -23.27
CA ASN A 232 -2.35 -6.93 -23.36
C ASN A 232 -2.81 -8.39 -23.47
N ALA A 233 -1.87 -9.30 -23.77
CA ALA A 233 -2.18 -10.73 -23.93
C ALA A 233 -2.58 -11.42 -22.61
N GLY A 234 -2.35 -10.77 -21.49
CA GLY A 234 -2.49 -11.37 -20.16
C GLY A 234 -1.34 -12.30 -19.81
N VAL A 235 -1.27 -12.64 -18.53
CA VAL A 235 -0.32 -13.61 -17.97
C VAL A 235 -1.12 -14.77 -17.41
N MET A 236 -0.87 -15.97 -17.94
CA MET A 236 -1.53 -17.19 -17.45
C MET A 236 -0.84 -17.69 -16.20
N ASP A 237 -1.62 -17.95 -15.16
CA ASP A 237 -1.19 -18.70 -13.99
C ASP A 237 -1.28 -20.20 -14.30
N GLU A 238 -0.14 -20.85 -14.48
CA GLU A 238 -0.08 -22.24 -14.90
C GLU A 238 -0.68 -23.24 -13.90
N ASN A 239 -0.79 -22.87 -12.62
CA ASN A 239 -1.37 -23.74 -11.59
C ASN A 239 -2.90 -23.63 -11.59
N SER A 240 -3.43 -22.41 -11.58
CA SER A 240 -4.88 -22.15 -11.50
C SER A 240 -5.57 -22.09 -12.86
N LYS A 241 -4.80 -21.94 -13.96
CA LYS A 241 -5.26 -21.69 -15.33
C LYS A 241 -6.06 -20.38 -15.49
N LEU A 242 -5.95 -19.48 -14.51
CA LEU A 242 -6.52 -18.15 -14.61
C LEU A 242 -5.60 -17.22 -15.38
N VAL A 243 -6.19 -16.26 -16.10
CA VAL A 243 -5.45 -15.26 -16.87
C VAL A 243 -5.57 -13.91 -16.18
N TYR A 244 -4.45 -13.26 -15.93
CA TYR A 244 -4.34 -11.94 -15.34
C TYR A 244 -4.05 -10.92 -16.43
N THR A 245 -4.89 -9.91 -16.55
CA THR A 245 -4.74 -8.83 -17.55
C THR A 245 -4.20 -7.53 -16.94
N ASN A 246 -3.96 -7.52 -15.63
CA ASN A 246 -3.28 -6.41 -14.95
C ASN A 246 -2.49 -6.92 -13.75
N MET A 247 -1.45 -6.16 -13.39
CA MET A 247 -0.51 -6.54 -12.33
C MET A 247 -1.11 -6.40 -10.94
N LEU A 248 -2.04 -5.45 -10.73
CA LEU A 248 -2.68 -5.25 -9.43
C LEU A 248 -3.45 -6.49 -9.00
N ASP A 249 -4.25 -7.08 -9.91
CA ASP A 249 -4.97 -8.32 -9.64
C ASP A 249 -4.02 -9.47 -9.29
N GLY A 250 -2.91 -9.58 -10.02
CA GLY A 250 -1.87 -10.58 -9.72
C GLY A 250 -1.28 -10.40 -8.32
N GLN A 251 -1.00 -9.16 -7.92
CA GLN A 251 -0.47 -8.83 -6.60
C GLN A 251 -1.50 -9.13 -5.48
N LEU A 252 -2.76 -8.77 -5.67
CA LEU A 252 -3.84 -9.04 -4.70
C LEU A 252 -4.10 -10.55 -4.56
N ASP A 253 -4.14 -11.27 -5.67
CA ASP A 253 -4.39 -12.72 -5.65
C ASP A 253 -3.21 -13.51 -5.07
N ALA A 254 -1.98 -13.00 -5.18
CA ALA A 254 -0.83 -13.58 -4.48
C ALA A 254 -0.97 -13.41 -2.95
N VAL A 255 -1.44 -12.26 -2.47
CA VAL A 255 -1.75 -12.04 -1.05
C VAL A 255 -2.88 -12.96 -0.60
N TYR A 256 -3.97 -13.03 -1.37
CA TYR A 256 -5.10 -13.90 -1.05
C TYR A 256 -4.68 -15.38 -1.01
N SER A 257 -3.84 -15.82 -1.94
CA SER A 257 -3.28 -17.19 -1.96
C SER A 257 -2.46 -17.47 -0.69
N ALA A 258 -1.63 -16.52 -0.26
CA ALA A 258 -0.86 -16.64 0.98
C ALA A 258 -1.76 -16.71 2.23
N MET A 259 -2.82 -15.91 2.28
CA MET A 259 -3.83 -15.98 3.35
C MET A 259 -4.55 -17.34 3.33
N LYS A 260 -4.91 -17.85 2.15
CA LYS A 260 -5.57 -19.15 1.95
C LYS A 260 -4.69 -20.30 2.44
N VAL A 261 -3.38 -20.27 2.22
CA VAL A 261 -2.43 -21.26 2.76
C VAL A 261 -2.49 -21.33 4.29
N LEU A 262 -2.74 -20.22 4.96
CA LEU A 262 -2.92 -20.14 6.41
C LEU A 262 -4.36 -20.47 6.88
N GLY A 263 -5.31 -20.68 5.95
CA GLY A 263 -6.71 -21.01 6.26
C GLY A 263 -7.62 -19.79 6.44
N PHE A 264 -7.24 -18.64 5.83
CA PHE A 264 -8.02 -17.40 5.90
C PHE A 264 -8.48 -16.98 4.50
N THR A 265 -9.77 -17.20 4.19
CA THR A 265 -10.39 -16.84 2.91
C THR A 265 -11.55 -15.86 3.08
N ASP A 266 -11.90 -15.56 4.31
CA ASP A 266 -13.09 -14.83 4.76
C ASP A 266 -12.78 -13.40 5.24
N ILE A 267 -11.50 -13.01 5.30
CA ILE A 267 -11.09 -11.66 5.71
C ILE A 267 -11.09 -10.75 4.46
N GLU A 268 -11.67 -9.57 4.61
CA GLU A 268 -11.63 -8.54 3.57
C GLU A 268 -10.20 -8.03 3.35
N ILE A 269 -9.87 -7.70 2.11
CA ILE A 269 -8.61 -7.07 1.74
C ILE A 269 -8.90 -5.63 1.36
N VAL A 270 -8.14 -4.70 1.93
CA VAL A 270 -8.17 -3.27 1.62
C VAL A 270 -6.83 -2.90 0.96
N ILE A 271 -6.90 -2.17 -0.14
CA ILE A 271 -5.74 -1.55 -0.79
C ILE A 271 -5.45 -0.25 -0.04
N ALA A 272 -4.50 -0.31 0.91
CA ALA A 272 -4.20 0.81 1.78
C ALA A 272 -3.29 1.87 1.14
N GLU A 273 -2.54 1.48 0.12
CA GLU A 273 -1.77 2.36 -0.75
C GLU A 273 -1.59 1.72 -2.12
N THR A 274 -1.75 2.50 -3.17
CA THR A 274 -1.30 2.19 -4.52
C THR A 274 -1.24 3.49 -5.32
N GLY A 275 -0.33 3.60 -6.29
CA GLY A 275 -0.20 4.84 -7.06
C GLY A 275 0.90 4.75 -8.11
N TRP A 276 1.04 5.84 -8.87
CA TRP A 276 2.05 6.00 -9.91
C TRP A 276 2.59 7.42 -9.89
N PRO A 277 3.92 7.62 -9.81
CA PRO A 277 4.49 8.96 -9.73
C PRO A 277 4.42 9.67 -11.08
N SER A 278 4.24 10.99 -11.04
CA SER A 278 4.21 11.85 -12.23
C SER A 278 5.58 12.33 -12.67
N LEU A 279 6.59 12.19 -11.81
CA LEU A 279 7.97 12.56 -12.06
C LEU A 279 8.90 11.67 -11.26
N CYS A 280 9.98 11.20 -11.88
CA CYS A 280 11.10 10.47 -11.26
C CYS A 280 12.44 10.97 -11.78
N ASP A 281 13.52 10.35 -11.34
CA ASP A 281 14.83 10.56 -11.91
C ASP A 281 14.85 10.10 -13.38
N SER A 282 15.67 10.74 -14.21
CA SER A 282 15.66 10.58 -15.68
C SER A 282 15.93 9.14 -16.18
N THR A 283 16.41 8.27 -15.32
CA THR A 283 16.66 6.85 -15.64
C THR A 283 15.41 5.96 -15.53
N GLN A 284 14.35 6.46 -14.85
CA GLN A 284 13.13 5.69 -14.65
C GLN A 284 12.22 5.81 -15.89
N VAL A 285 12.05 4.69 -16.58
CA VAL A 285 11.17 4.61 -17.76
C VAL A 285 9.70 4.53 -17.34
N GLY A 286 8.79 5.05 -18.16
CA GLY A 286 7.34 4.90 -17.93
C GLY A 286 6.81 5.80 -16.82
N VAL A 287 7.48 6.93 -16.54
CA VAL A 287 7.06 7.90 -15.54
C VAL A 287 6.92 9.28 -16.13
N ASP A 288 5.71 9.73 -16.20
CA ASP A 288 5.30 11.09 -16.51
C ASP A 288 3.86 11.33 -16.02
N ALA A 289 3.39 12.57 -16.10
CA ALA A 289 2.03 12.92 -15.67
C ALA A 289 0.94 12.17 -16.44
N LYS A 290 1.17 11.87 -17.73
CA LYS A 290 0.22 11.12 -18.56
C LYS A 290 0.10 9.67 -18.11
N THR A 291 1.22 9.02 -17.85
CA THR A 291 1.26 7.63 -17.37
C THR A 291 0.66 7.52 -15.96
N ALA A 292 0.93 8.50 -15.08
CA ALA A 292 0.33 8.57 -13.76
C ALA A 292 -1.20 8.76 -13.84
N ALA A 293 -1.67 9.66 -14.72
CA ALA A 293 -3.09 9.85 -15.00
C ALA A 293 -3.75 8.55 -15.49
N GLU A 294 -3.10 7.85 -16.41
CA GLU A 294 -3.59 6.61 -16.99
C GLU A 294 -3.69 5.49 -15.93
N TYR A 295 -2.64 5.29 -15.13
CA TYR A 295 -2.67 4.31 -14.04
C TYR A 295 -3.82 4.58 -13.08
N ASN A 296 -3.90 5.79 -12.52
CA ASN A 296 -4.89 6.10 -11.49
C ASN A 296 -6.33 6.11 -12.04
N SER A 297 -6.54 6.57 -13.28
CA SER A 297 -7.87 6.51 -13.93
C SER A 297 -8.31 5.06 -14.20
N ASN A 298 -7.39 4.21 -14.64
CA ASN A 298 -7.66 2.80 -14.90
C ASN A 298 -7.89 2.04 -13.58
N LEU A 299 -7.10 2.32 -12.53
CA LEU A 299 -7.30 1.81 -11.19
C LEU A 299 -8.72 2.12 -10.68
N ILE A 300 -9.11 3.39 -10.69
CA ILE A 300 -10.44 3.83 -10.23
C ILE A 300 -11.54 3.08 -10.99
N ARG A 301 -11.42 3.01 -12.33
CA ARG A 301 -12.39 2.30 -13.16
C ARG A 301 -12.45 0.81 -12.80
N HIS A 302 -11.30 0.17 -12.60
CA HIS A 302 -11.21 -1.25 -12.28
C HIS A 302 -11.86 -1.56 -10.94
N VAL A 303 -11.44 -0.89 -9.86
CA VAL A 303 -11.96 -1.17 -8.51
C VAL A 303 -13.43 -0.77 -8.35
N SER A 304 -13.88 0.28 -9.05
CA SER A 304 -15.28 0.70 -9.06
C SER A 304 -16.20 -0.20 -9.90
N SER A 305 -15.63 -1.04 -10.77
CA SER A 305 -16.41 -1.94 -11.63
C SER A 305 -17.10 -3.08 -10.85
N GLY A 306 -16.57 -3.41 -9.66
CA GLY A 306 -17.01 -4.56 -8.89
C GLY A 306 -16.66 -5.92 -9.51
N ALA A 307 -15.79 -5.95 -10.53
CA ALA A 307 -15.38 -7.19 -11.18
C ALA A 307 -14.60 -8.12 -10.24
N GLY A 308 -13.82 -7.52 -9.34
CA GLY A 308 -12.88 -8.24 -8.48
C GLY A 308 -11.63 -8.68 -9.25
N THR A 309 -10.94 -9.68 -8.70
CA THR A 309 -9.76 -10.30 -9.31
C THR A 309 -10.09 -11.71 -9.80
N PRO A 310 -9.25 -12.36 -10.60
CA PRO A 310 -9.48 -13.73 -11.07
C PRO A 310 -9.74 -14.76 -9.97
N LEU A 311 -9.06 -14.69 -8.80
CA LEU A 311 -9.31 -15.58 -7.64
C LEU A 311 -10.43 -15.08 -6.73
N MET A 312 -10.75 -13.81 -6.77
CA MET A 312 -11.79 -13.16 -5.95
C MET A 312 -12.81 -12.44 -6.84
N PRO A 313 -13.52 -13.15 -7.74
CA PRO A 313 -14.46 -12.51 -8.66
C PRO A 313 -15.62 -11.85 -7.91
N LYS A 314 -16.07 -10.69 -8.40
CA LYS A 314 -17.16 -9.89 -7.82
C LYS A 314 -16.87 -9.33 -6.41
N ARG A 315 -15.61 -9.36 -5.96
CA ARG A 315 -15.20 -8.71 -4.72
C ARG A 315 -14.88 -7.25 -5.00
N THR A 316 -15.32 -6.36 -4.14
CA THR A 316 -14.92 -4.94 -4.16
C THR A 316 -13.74 -4.74 -3.21
N PHE A 317 -12.87 -3.79 -3.53
CA PHE A 317 -11.72 -3.44 -2.71
C PHE A 317 -11.78 -1.95 -2.35
N GLU A 318 -11.98 -1.65 -1.07
CA GLU A 318 -11.73 -0.30 -0.56
C GLU A 318 -10.29 0.08 -0.92
N THR A 319 -10.11 1.24 -1.57
CA THR A 319 -8.82 1.58 -2.19
C THR A 319 -8.41 3.00 -1.86
N TYR A 320 -7.16 3.17 -1.43
CA TYR A 320 -6.53 4.47 -1.18
C TYR A 320 -5.43 4.71 -2.21
N ILE A 321 -5.57 5.81 -2.96
CA ILE A 321 -4.56 6.26 -3.93
C ILE A 321 -3.46 7.01 -3.18
N PHE A 322 -2.24 6.62 -3.38
CA PHE A 322 -1.06 7.31 -2.90
C PHE A 322 -0.55 8.27 -4.00
N ALA A 323 -0.59 9.60 -3.79
CA ALA A 323 -1.04 10.29 -2.59
C ALA A 323 -1.88 11.53 -2.97
N LEU A 324 -2.47 12.21 -1.97
CA LEU A 324 -3.26 13.42 -2.21
C LEU A 324 -2.41 14.54 -2.80
N PHE A 325 -1.30 14.88 -2.16
CA PHE A 325 -0.38 15.94 -2.58
C PHE A 325 1.01 15.42 -2.91
N ASN A 326 1.73 16.17 -3.74
CA ASN A 326 3.18 16.08 -3.81
C ASN A 326 3.78 16.56 -2.48
N GLU A 327 4.73 15.80 -1.92
CA GLU A 327 5.34 16.06 -0.62
C GLU A 327 6.83 16.43 -0.80
N ASN A 328 7.15 17.72 -0.80
CA ASN A 328 8.47 18.23 -1.19
C ASN A 328 9.62 17.85 -0.23
N LEU A 329 9.32 17.50 1.03
CA LEU A 329 10.32 17.08 2.03
C LEU A 329 10.45 15.57 2.16
N LYS A 330 9.71 14.79 1.39
CA LYS A 330 9.76 13.33 1.49
C LYS A 330 11.15 12.81 1.09
N PRO A 331 11.80 11.99 1.95
CA PRO A 331 13.13 11.46 1.65
C PRO A 331 13.05 10.40 0.52
N GLY A 332 14.20 10.11 -0.08
CA GLY A 332 14.33 9.08 -1.11
C GLY A 332 14.43 9.65 -2.54
N PRO A 333 14.23 8.82 -3.56
CA PRO A 333 14.26 9.20 -4.97
C PRO A 333 13.26 10.30 -5.30
N THR A 334 13.45 10.98 -6.44
CA THR A 334 12.53 12.03 -6.92
C THR A 334 11.08 11.55 -7.01
N CYS A 335 10.86 10.27 -7.32
CA CYS A 335 9.53 9.67 -7.37
C CYS A 335 8.73 9.86 -6.08
N GLU A 336 9.38 9.71 -4.91
CA GLU A 336 8.71 9.78 -3.61
C GLU A 336 8.02 11.13 -3.34
N ARG A 337 8.51 12.19 -3.96
CA ARG A 337 7.95 13.54 -3.84
C ARG A 337 6.87 13.86 -4.87
N ASN A 338 6.57 12.93 -5.80
CA ASN A 338 5.75 13.19 -6.99
C ASN A 338 4.63 12.17 -7.23
N PHE A 339 4.11 11.55 -6.20
CA PHE A 339 2.93 10.68 -6.27
C PHE A 339 1.60 11.44 -6.17
N GLY A 340 1.63 12.74 -5.87
CA GLY A 340 0.44 13.54 -5.62
C GLY A 340 -0.51 13.61 -6.82
N LEU A 341 -1.81 13.49 -6.53
CA LEU A 341 -2.88 13.81 -7.47
C LEU A 341 -2.98 15.33 -7.68
N PHE A 342 -2.65 16.07 -6.63
CA PHE A 342 -2.70 17.54 -6.60
C PHE A 342 -1.36 18.13 -6.17
N ARG A 343 -1.14 19.36 -6.61
CA ARG A 343 -0.08 20.23 -6.08
C ARG A 343 -0.55 20.85 -4.74
N PRO A 344 0.35 21.41 -3.94
CA PRO A 344 -0.02 22.10 -2.70
C PRO A 344 -1.01 23.26 -2.85
N ASP A 345 -1.09 23.87 -4.03
CA ASP A 345 -2.10 24.89 -4.37
C ASP A 345 -3.46 24.29 -4.76
N MET A 346 -3.64 22.99 -4.57
CA MET A 346 -4.85 22.21 -4.91
C MET A 346 -5.14 22.12 -6.42
N THR A 347 -4.23 22.59 -7.29
CA THR A 347 -4.35 22.33 -8.73
C THR A 347 -4.00 20.87 -9.04
N PRO A 348 -4.72 20.21 -9.95
CA PRO A 348 -4.40 18.84 -10.30
C PRO A 348 -3.02 18.75 -10.99
N VAL A 349 -2.24 17.73 -10.64
CA VAL A 349 -1.03 17.35 -11.38
C VAL A 349 -1.45 16.76 -12.73
N TYR A 350 -2.56 16.02 -12.71
CA TYR A 350 -3.24 15.41 -13.86
C TYR A 350 -4.70 15.09 -13.51
N ASP A 351 -5.55 14.89 -14.49
CA ASP A 351 -6.94 14.44 -14.25
C ASP A 351 -6.99 12.91 -14.14
N ALA A 352 -7.25 12.41 -12.93
CA ALA A 352 -7.50 11.01 -12.65
C ALA A 352 -8.99 10.63 -12.69
N GLY A 353 -9.88 11.57 -13.03
CA GLY A 353 -11.32 11.36 -13.05
C GLY A 353 -12.03 11.51 -11.70
N ILE A 354 -11.36 12.05 -10.68
CA ILE A 354 -11.90 12.22 -9.33
C ILE A 354 -12.51 13.60 -9.07
N LEU A 355 -12.29 14.59 -9.97
CA LEU A 355 -12.91 15.90 -9.85
C LEU A 355 -14.39 15.84 -10.22
N ARG A 356 -15.22 16.55 -9.47
CA ARG A 356 -16.64 16.73 -9.81
C ARG A 356 -16.79 17.55 -11.09
N PRO A 357 -17.85 17.35 -11.90
CA PRO A 357 -18.02 18.04 -13.18
C PRO A 357 -17.99 19.59 -13.08
N THR A 358 -18.51 20.14 -11.99
CA THR A 358 -18.50 21.59 -11.72
C THR A 358 -17.10 22.12 -11.46
N ALA A 359 -16.22 21.34 -10.86
CA ALA A 359 -14.83 21.70 -10.60
C ALA A 359 -13.95 21.56 -11.85
N ARG A 360 -14.26 20.65 -12.77
CA ARG A 360 -13.53 20.48 -14.04
C ARG A 360 -13.59 21.70 -14.94
N SER A 361 -14.70 22.46 -14.89
CA SER A 361 -14.88 23.65 -15.76
C SER A 361 -14.08 24.88 -15.31
N SER A 362 -13.53 24.88 -14.11
CA SER A 362 -12.79 26.02 -13.54
C SER A 362 -11.26 25.86 -13.56
N VAL A 363 -10.76 24.72 -14.01
CA VAL A 363 -9.31 24.48 -14.09
C VAL A 363 -8.81 24.86 -15.47
N PRO A 364 -7.90 25.85 -15.62
CA PRO A 364 -7.18 26.08 -16.87
C PRO A 364 -6.30 24.85 -17.13
N ILE A 365 -6.63 24.10 -18.16
CA ILE A 365 -5.69 23.11 -18.69
C ILE A 365 -4.68 23.92 -19.49
N ASP A 366 -3.48 24.12 -18.94
CA ASP A 366 -2.37 24.64 -19.74
C ASP A 366 -2.20 23.72 -20.96
N PRO A 367 -2.25 24.26 -22.17
CA PRO A 367 -2.07 23.45 -23.37
C PRO A 367 -0.65 22.89 -23.32
N ILE A 368 -0.58 21.55 -23.41
CA ILE A 368 0.68 20.82 -23.57
C ILE A 368 1.44 21.50 -24.72
N PRO A 369 2.68 21.99 -24.51
CA PRO A 369 3.46 22.55 -25.58
C PRO A 369 3.59 21.53 -26.72
N ALA A 370 3.18 21.89 -27.91
CA ALA A 370 3.39 21.07 -29.09
C ALA A 370 4.89 20.77 -29.22
N PRO A 371 5.28 19.54 -29.55
CA PRO A 371 6.68 19.20 -29.71
C PRO A 371 7.26 20.03 -30.85
N SER A 372 8.17 20.94 -30.53
CA SER A 372 8.97 21.64 -31.51
C SER A 372 9.76 20.62 -32.31
N SER A 373 9.54 20.58 -33.60
CA SER A 373 10.31 19.79 -34.55
C SER A 373 11.77 20.23 -34.55
N VAL A 374 12.60 19.52 -33.84
CA VAL A 374 14.06 19.58 -33.95
C VAL A 374 14.53 18.34 -34.69
N THR A 375 15.02 18.55 -35.89
CA THR A 375 15.71 17.56 -36.71
C THR A 375 16.88 16.93 -35.94
N PRO A 376 17.06 15.61 -35.98
CA PRO A 376 18.14 14.96 -35.22
C PRO A 376 19.49 15.14 -35.93
N PRO A 377 20.58 15.42 -35.21
CA PRO A 377 21.91 15.14 -35.73
C PRO A 377 22.18 13.64 -35.63
N THR A 378 22.51 13.07 -36.76
CA THR A 378 23.10 11.74 -36.92
C THR A 378 24.39 11.61 -36.09
N SER A 379 24.45 10.67 -35.17
CA SER A 379 25.71 10.07 -34.70
C SER A 379 25.48 8.81 -33.84
N PRO A 380 26.51 7.97 -33.73
CA PRO A 380 26.40 6.56 -34.04
C PRO A 380 25.87 5.69 -32.89
N ALA A 381 25.32 4.55 -33.27
CA ALA A 381 24.85 3.49 -32.40
C ALA A 381 25.85 3.18 -31.28
N SER A 382 25.47 3.53 -30.05
CA SER A 382 26.08 2.95 -28.85
C SER A 382 25.28 1.71 -28.52
N MET A 383 25.84 0.56 -28.84
CA MET A 383 25.39 -0.75 -28.39
C MET A 383 25.42 -0.71 -26.85
N SER A 384 24.26 -0.90 -26.22
CA SER A 384 24.19 -1.24 -24.80
C SER A 384 25.00 -2.53 -24.58
N PRO A 385 25.89 -2.58 -23.60
CA PRO A 385 26.57 -3.83 -23.28
C PRO A 385 25.53 -4.85 -22.78
N PRO A 386 25.77 -6.17 -23.00
CA PRO A 386 24.97 -7.22 -22.39
C PRO A 386 24.97 -7.01 -20.87
N LYS A 387 23.90 -7.48 -20.17
CA LYS A 387 23.83 -7.45 -18.71
C LYS A 387 25.11 -8.04 -18.14
N GLY A 388 26.08 -7.17 -17.87
CA GLY A 388 27.30 -7.52 -17.18
C GLY A 388 26.99 -7.70 -15.70
N THR A 389 27.68 -8.61 -15.09
CA THR A 389 27.69 -8.87 -13.67
C THR A 389 27.89 -7.53 -12.91
N GLN A 390 27.01 -7.24 -11.96
CA GLN A 390 27.04 -5.99 -11.19
C GLN A 390 27.08 -6.29 -9.70
N TRP A 391 27.75 -5.44 -8.93
CA TRP A 391 27.91 -5.57 -7.48
C TRP A 391 27.46 -4.31 -6.76
N CYS A 392 27.04 -4.48 -5.50
CA CYS A 392 26.67 -3.37 -4.62
C CYS A 392 27.78 -3.10 -3.61
N LEU A 393 28.30 -1.88 -3.58
CA LEU A 393 29.36 -1.46 -2.68
C LEU A 393 29.00 -0.18 -1.92
N PRO A 394 29.58 0.07 -0.72
CA PRO A 394 29.45 1.35 -0.04
C PRO A 394 29.98 2.51 -0.86
N LYS A 395 29.23 3.62 -0.96
CA LYS A 395 29.67 4.87 -1.57
C LYS A 395 30.92 5.42 -0.86
N THR A 396 31.80 6.08 -1.61
CA THR A 396 32.92 6.81 -1.03
C THR A 396 32.42 7.85 -0.04
N GLY A 397 32.96 7.86 1.19
CA GLY A 397 32.53 8.79 2.25
C GLY A 397 31.28 8.38 3.01
N ALA A 398 30.68 7.19 2.76
CA ALA A 398 29.57 6.71 3.57
C ALA A 398 29.94 6.60 5.05
N ASP A 399 29.02 7.07 5.91
CA ASP A 399 29.19 7.09 7.37
C ASP A 399 29.40 5.67 7.95
N PRO A 400 30.46 5.43 8.75
CA PRO A 400 30.74 4.12 9.34
C PRO A 400 29.58 3.55 10.17
N ASP A 401 28.88 4.39 10.94
CA ASP A 401 27.75 3.93 11.74
C ASP A 401 26.55 3.52 10.86
N ALA A 402 26.36 4.20 9.73
CA ALA A 402 25.35 3.80 8.75
C ALA A 402 25.74 2.47 8.08
N LEU A 403 27.02 2.27 7.78
CA LEU A 403 27.51 1.01 7.22
C LEU A 403 27.39 -0.15 8.22
N GLN A 404 27.65 0.09 9.52
CA GLN A 404 27.42 -0.92 10.55
C GLN A 404 25.94 -1.32 10.61
N ARG A 405 25.03 -0.34 10.57
CA ARG A 405 23.58 -0.64 10.51
C ARG A 405 23.20 -1.46 9.28
N ASN A 406 23.87 -1.28 8.14
CA ASN A 406 23.62 -2.11 6.96
C ASN A 406 24.07 -3.56 7.17
N ILE A 407 25.25 -3.77 7.81
CA ILE A 407 25.70 -5.12 8.19
C ILE A 407 24.68 -5.78 9.13
N ASP A 408 24.30 -5.08 10.20
CA ASP A 408 23.35 -5.59 11.20
C ASP A 408 22.02 -5.92 10.56
N TYR A 409 21.54 -5.08 9.63
CA TYR A 409 20.32 -5.30 8.87
C TYR A 409 20.41 -6.57 8.00
N VAL A 410 21.44 -6.67 7.18
CA VAL A 410 21.60 -7.78 6.23
C VAL A 410 21.82 -9.10 6.96
N CYS A 411 22.71 -9.14 7.96
CA CYS A 411 22.96 -10.34 8.75
C CYS A 411 21.77 -10.71 9.63
N GLY A 412 21.03 -9.71 10.11
CA GLY A 412 19.78 -9.90 10.85
C GLY A 412 18.63 -10.50 10.02
N LEU A 413 18.68 -10.38 8.69
CA LEU A 413 17.76 -11.04 7.77
C LEU A 413 18.08 -12.53 7.54
N GLY A 414 19.15 -13.05 8.15
CA GLY A 414 19.59 -14.44 7.96
C GLY A 414 20.39 -14.65 6.67
N MET A 415 20.91 -13.58 6.06
CA MET A 415 21.83 -13.69 4.94
C MET A 415 23.15 -14.34 5.39
N GLU A 416 23.88 -14.93 4.44
CA GLU A 416 25.16 -15.59 4.74
C GLU A 416 26.24 -14.56 5.11
N CYS A 417 26.41 -14.32 6.39
CA CYS A 417 27.40 -13.36 6.94
C CYS A 417 28.67 -14.04 7.51
N ARG A 418 28.71 -15.37 7.60
CA ARG A 418 29.92 -16.10 8.10
C ARG A 418 31.22 -15.71 7.37
N PRO A 419 31.23 -15.39 6.07
CA PRO A 419 32.47 -14.95 5.40
C PRO A 419 33.10 -13.69 5.99
N ILE A 420 32.35 -12.81 6.66
CA ILE A 420 32.84 -11.58 7.29
C ILE A 420 33.07 -11.74 8.81
N GLU A 421 32.78 -12.91 9.39
CA GLU A 421 33.11 -13.24 10.78
C GLU A 421 34.60 -13.65 10.91
N GLU A 422 35.09 -13.67 12.14
CA GLU A 422 36.50 -14.06 12.42
C GLU A 422 36.82 -15.45 11.85
N GLY A 423 37.85 -15.53 11.02
CA GLY A 423 38.21 -16.73 10.28
C GLY A 423 37.50 -16.90 8.94
N GLY A 424 36.56 -16.09 8.60
CA GLY A 424 35.88 -16.08 7.30
C GLY A 424 36.75 -15.56 6.15
N ALA A 425 36.41 -15.94 4.92
CA ALA A 425 37.20 -15.61 3.73
C ALA A 425 37.26 -14.11 3.42
N CYS A 426 36.24 -13.34 3.86
CA CYS A 426 36.07 -11.90 3.67
C CYS A 426 36.24 -11.09 4.96
N PHE A 427 36.74 -11.71 6.04
CA PHE A 427 36.98 -11.01 7.30
C PHE A 427 38.02 -9.93 7.17
N LEU A 428 39.11 -10.18 6.43
CA LEU A 428 40.16 -9.20 6.22
C LEU A 428 39.97 -8.44 4.90
N PRO A 429 40.15 -7.10 4.88
CA PRO A 429 40.51 -6.25 6.02
C PRO A 429 39.36 -6.12 7.03
N ASN A 430 39.70 -6.27 8.34
CA ASN A 430 38.71 -6.14 9.42
C ASN A 430 38.28 -4.68 9.61
N THR A 431 37.43 -4.19 8.72
CA THR A 431 36.87 -2.84 8.75
C THR A 431 35.36 -2.89 8.50
N VAL A 432 34.64 -1.99 9.14
CA VAL A 432 33.17 -1.85 8.91
C VAL A 432 32.84 -1.70 7.42
N ARG A 433 33.68 -0.93 6.69
CA ARG A 433 33.45 -0.70 5.26
C ARG A 433 33.62 -1.97 4.42
N ALA A 434 34.61 -2.80 4.70
CA ALA A 434 34.86 -4.04 3.97
C ALA A 434 33.74 -5.07 4.26
N HIS A 435 33.34 -5.18 5.52
CA HIS A 435 32.26 -6.06 5.92
C HIS A 435 30.90 -5.59 5.35
N ALA A 436 30.65 -4.27 5.36
CA ALA A 436 29.46 -3.69 4.73
C ALA A 436 29.42 -3.96 3.21
N ALA A 437 30.55 -3.85 2.52
CA ALA A 437 30.63 -4.15 1.09
C ALA A 437 30.18 -5.58 0.79
N TYR A 438 30.65 -6.56 1.56
CA TYR A 438 30.22 -7.96 1.41
C TYR A 438 28.73 -8.14 1.73
N ALA A 439 28.28 -7.66 2.89
CA ALA A 439 26.89 -7.84 3.31
C ALA A 439 25.91 -7.15 2.35
N MET A 440 26.20 -5.91 1.95
CA MET A 440 25.34 -5.17 1.01
C MET A 440 25.28 -5.85 -0.36
N ASN A 441 26.40 -6.42 -0.85
CA ASN A 441 26.37 -7.18 -2.09
C ASN A 441 25.60 -8.50 -1.95
N ALA A 442 25.76 -9.24 -0.87
CA ALA A 442 25.00 -10.47 -0.62
C ALA A 442 23.51 -10.20 -0.61
N TYR A 443 23.07 -9.10 0.01
CA TYR A 443 21.68 -8.66 -0.03
C TYR A 443 21.24 -8.29 -1.46
N TYR A 444 22.01 -7.48 -2.16
CA TYR A 444 21.74 -7.01 -3.51
C TYR A 444 21.52 -8.19 -4.48
N GLN A 445 22.39 -9.20 -4.44
CA GLN A 445 22.27 -10.38 -5.29
C GLN A 445 21.05 -11.24 -4.91
N ALA A 446 20.82 -11.42 -3.62
CA ALA A 446 19.66 -12.21 -3.14
C ALA A 446 18.31 -11.54 -3.46
N MET A 447 18.27 -10.21 -3.60
CA MET A 447 17.08 -9.45 -3.98
C MET A 447 16.89 -9.34 -5.50
N GLY A 448 17.77 -9.92 -6.30
CA GLY A 448 17.65 -9.97 -7.76
C GLY A 448 18.45 -8.92 -8.51
N GLY A 449 19.38 -8.22 -7.85
CA GLY A 449 20.35 -7.32 -8.49
C GLY A 449 19.75 -6.01 -9.01
N ASN A 450 18.66 -5.53 -8.41
CA ASN A 450 18.07 -4.25 -8.81
C ASN A 450 18.80 -3.08 -8.13
N THR A 451 18.98 -1.99 -8.84
CA THR A 451 19.76 -0.84 -8.33
C THR A 451 19.22 -0.27 -7.01
N TYR A 452 17.92 -0.33 -6.78
CA TYR A 452 17.29 0.10 -5.52
C TYR A 452 17.63 -0.82 -4.33
N ASP A 453 17.92 -2.11 -4.57
CA ASP A 453 18.36 -3.04 -3.53
C ASP A 453 19.79 -2.70 -3.03
N CYS A 454 20.52 -1.86 -3.78
CA CYS A 454 21.83 -1.35 -3.42
C CYS A 454 21.79 0.04 -2.76
N ASP A 455 20.65 0.70 -2.63
CA ASP A 455 20.63 2.08 -2.12
C ASP A 455 21.04 2.18 -0.65
N PHE A 456 20.58 1.27 0.21
CA PHE A 456 20.89 1.26 1.64
C PHE A 456 20.81 2.64 2.29
N LYS A 457 19.70 3.36 2.08
CA LYS A 457 19.48 4.74 2.54
C LYS A 457 20.57 5.70 2.05
N GLY A 458 20.94 5.59 0.80
CA GLY A 458 21.90 6.45 0.14
C GLY A 458 23.37 6.08 0.37
N THR A 459 23.67 5.01 1.10
CA THR A 459 25.06 4.59 1.41
C THR A 459 25.66 3.61 0.41
N GLY A 460 24.85 2.98 -0.46
CA GLY A 460 25.28 2.02 -1.47
C GLY A 460 25.35 2.59 -2.89
N ALA A 461 26.16 1.98 -3.73
CA ALA A 461 26.27 2.26 -5.16
C ALA A 461 26.57 0.98 -5.95
N VAL A 462 25.90 0.82 -7.10
CA VAL A 462 26.14 -0.30 -8.01
C VAL A 462 27.41 -0.04 -8.82
N THR A 463 28.22 -1.08 -9.00
CA THR A 463 29.44 -1.07 -9.82
C THR A 463 29.48 -2.27 -10.75
N ALA A 464 30.12 -2.10 -11.91
CA ALA A 464 30.44 -3.18 -12.83
C ALA A 464 31.86 -3.76 -12.62
N ILE A 465 32.58 -3.25 -11.62
CA ILE A 465 33.94 -3.72 -11.30
C ILE A 465 33.81 -4.77 -10.19
N ASP A 466 34.31 -5.98 -10.47
CA ASP A 466 34.33 -7.09 -9.51
C ASP A 466 35.16 -6.70 -8.26
N PRO A 467 34.55 -6.66 -7.07
CA PRO A 467 35.23 -6.29 -5.83
C PRO A 467 35.95 -7.46 -5.15
N SER A 468 35.94 -8.66 -5.73
CA SER A 468 36.55 -9.86 -5.15
C SER A 468 38.07 -9.67 -4.96
N TYR A 469 38.62 -10.21 -3.87
CA TYR A 469 40.03 -10.13 -3.56
C TYR A 469 40.54 -11.36 -2.77
N GLY A 470 41.72 -11.84 -3.05
CA GLY A 470 42.28 -12.99 -2.36
C GLY A 470 41.40 -14.22 -2.38
N LYS A 471 40.91 -14.64 -1.21
CA LYS A 471 39.91 -15.74 -1.07
C LYS A 471 38.47 -15.21 -0.91
N CYS A 472 38.27 -13.91 -0.80
CA CYS A 472 36.96 -13.29 -0.68
C CYS A 472 36.33 -13.16 -2.07
N THR A 473 35.28 -13.91 -2.33
CA THR A 473 34.56 -13.88 -3.60
C THR A 473 33.20 -13.21 -3.41
N TYR A 474 32.93 -12.22 -4.23
CA TYR A 474 31.62 -11.58 -4.31
C TYR A 474 30.84 -12.23 -5.46
N HIS A 475 29.65 -12.74 -5.14
CA HIS A 475 28.74 -13.19 -6.19
C HIS A 475 28.25 -11.98 -6.96
N GLY A 476 28.15 -12.09 -8.28
CA GLY A 476 27.68 -11.05 -9.17
C GLY A 476 26.55 -11.53 -10.07
#